data_99883390ab22fc00f94f60d4e47f6595
#
_entry.id   99883390ab22fc00f94f60d4e47f6595
#
_cell.length_a   1.000
_cell.length_b   1.000
_cell.length_c   1.000
_cell.angle_alpha   90.00
_cell.angle_beta   90.00
_cell.angle_gamma   90.00
#
_symmetry.space_group_name_H-M   'P 1'
#
loop_
_entity.id
_entity.type
_entity.pdbx_description
1 polymer ?
#
loop_
_entity_poly.entity_id
_entity_poly.type
_entity_poly.pdbx_seq_one_letter_code
_entity_poly.pdbx_strand_id
1 'polypeptide(L)'
;LDLSESDLLAEGKHVLCAYIMKPKTGHDYLASAAHFAAESSTGTNVEVGTTDDFTRGVDALVYEIDPANEIMKIAYPVDLFDRNITDGKAMVASFLTLTVGNNQGMGDIEYAKLHDFYFPPEFLRLFDGPNRNIVDLWRVLDRPLVDGGMVVGTIIKPKLGLRPRPFADACFEFWLGGDFIKNDEPQGNQVYAPFKETIPLVADAMRRAQNETGQAKLFSANITADDPFEIIARGEFILEAFGVDSDHIAFLIDGYVAGTTAVTTARRRFPDTFIHYHRAGHGAVTSP
;
A
#
# COMPACT_ATOMS: atom_id res chain seq x y z
N LEU A 1 -31.26 -5.45 14.64
CA LEU A 1 -29.92 -4.88 14.74
C LEU A 1 -30.04 -3.52 15.43
N ASP A 2 -29.62 -3.44 16.70
CA ASP A 2 -29.75 -2.23 17.53
C ASP A 2 -28.51 -1.32 17.48
N LEU A 3 -27.52 -1.64 16.60
CA LEU A 3 -26.29 -0.88 16.43
C LEU A 3 -26.35 -0.08 15.12
N SER A 4 -26.28 1.23 15.23
CA SER A 4 -26.14 2.11 14.06
C SER A 4 -24.68 2.31 13.70
N GLU A 5 -24.39 2.61 12.42
CA GLU A 5 -23.05 2.99 11.97
C GLU A 5 -22.48 4.17 12.76
N SER A 6 -23.34 5.15 13.10
CA SER A 6 -22.94 6.32 13.89
C SER A 6 -22.47 5.97 15.32
N ASP A 7 -23.11 4.99 15.95
CA ASP A 7 -22.70 4.52 17.28
C ASP A 7 -21.36 3.79 17.22
N LEU A 8 -21.18 2.91 16.24
CA LEU A 8 -19.91 2.20 16.00
C LEU A 8 -18.74 3.15 15.70
N LEU A 9 -18.99 4.19 14.90
CA LEU A 9 -18.00 5.24 14.62
C LEU A 9 -17.66 6.04 15.88
N ALA A 10 -18.65 6.39 16.68
CA ALA A 10 -18.45 7.14 17.93
C ALA A 10 -17.70 6.31 18.99
N GLU A 11 -17.95 5.01 19.07
CA GLU A 11 -17.25 4.11 19.97
C GLU A 11 -15.77 3.92 19.59
N GLY A 12 -15.44 3.88 18.30
CA GLY A 12 -14.08 3.78 17.78
C GLY A 12 -13.37 2.46 18.08
N LYS A 13 -14.11 1.38 18.36
CA LYS A 13 -13.56 0.07 18.73
C LYS A 13 -13.65 -0.98 17.61
N HIS A 14 -14.21 -0.61 16.47
CA HIS A 14 -14.46 -1.53 15.38
C HIS A 14 -13.85 -1.02 14.07
N VAL A 15 -13.27 -1.94 13.32
CA VAL A 15 -13.02 -1.77 11.88
C VAL A 15 -14.33 -2.05 11.18
N LEU A 16 -14.83 -1.10 10.38
CA LEU A 16 -16.07 -1.28 9.62
C LEU A 16 -15.74 -1.67 8.19
N CYS A 17 -16.38 -2.72 7.69
CA CYS A 17 -16.18 -3.21 6.34
C CYS A 17 -17.50 -3.30 5.60
N ALA A 18 -17.54 -2.80 4.37
CA ALA A 18 -18.65 -2.96 3.44
C ALA A 18 -18.29 -4.00 2.36
N TYR A 19 -19.19 -4.90 2.10
CA TYR A 19 -19.02 -5.96 1.09
C TYR A 19 -20.12 -5.90 0.05
N ILE A 20 -19.77 -6.23 -1.19
CA ILE A 20 -20.73 -6.67 -2.19
C ILE A 20 -20.83 -8.19 -2.07
N MET A 21 -21.98 -8.69 -1.59
CA MET A 21 -22.19 -10.09 -1.28
C MET A 21 -23.44 -10.64 -1.94
N LYS A 22 -23.31 -11.83 -2.52
CA LYS A 22 -24.43 -12.56 -3.10
C LYS A 22 -24.48 -13.97 -2.56
N PRO A 23 -25.60 -14.38 -1.92
CA PRO A 23 -25.81 -15.76 -1.55
C PRO A 23 -26.04 -16.65 -2.80
N LYS A 24 -25.74 -17.93 -2.68
CA LYS A 24 -26.13 -18.92 -3.69
C LYS A 24 -27.65 -19.06 -3.74
N THR A 25 -28.15 -19.49 -4.90
CA THR A 25 -29.57 -19.74 -5.10
C THR A 25 -30.14 -20.68 -4.02
N GLY A 26 -31.21 -20.23 -3.37
CA GLY A 26 -31.88 -20.98 -2.31
C GLY A 26 -31.36 -20.70 -0.89
N HIS A 27 -30.38 -19.85 -0.74
CA HIS A 27 -29.90 -19.42 0.58
C HIS A 27 -30.48 -18.05 0.95
N ASP A 28 -30.76 -17.85 2.23
CA ASP A 28 -31.25 -16.60 2.79
C ASP A 28 -30.10 -15.60 2.96
N TYR A 29 -30.35 -14.33 2.60
CA TYR A 29 -29.31 -13.30 2.63
C TYR A 29 -28.83 -13.03 4.04
N LEU A 30 -29.76 -12.90 5.01
CA LEU A 30 -29.39 -12.60 6.40
C LEU A 30 -28.60 -13.76 7.04
N ALA A 31 -29.05 -15.00 6.79
CA ALA A 31 -28.38 -16.20 7.28
C ALA A 31 -26.95 -16.31 6.70
N SER A 32 -26.78 -16.05 5.41
CA SER A 32 -25.45 -16.05 4.77
C SER A 32 -24.56 -14.91 5.27
N ALA A 33 -25.12 -13.72 5.52
CA ALA A 33 -24.36 -12.60 6.11
C ALA A 33 -23.90 -12.92 7.53
N ALA A 34 -24.77 -13.52 8.34
CA ALA A 34 -24.44 -13.95 9.71
C ALA A 34 -23.36 -15.04 9.71
N HIS A 35 -23.45 -16.01 8.80
CA HIS A 35 -22.45 -17.05 8.62
C HIS A 35 -21.11 -16.46 8.18
N PHE A 36 -21.11 -15.50 7.25
CA PHE A 36 -19.89 -14.80 6.82
C PHE A 36 -19.21 -14.07 7.99
N ALA A 37 -19.97 -13.33 8.80
CA ALA A 37 -19.43 -12.63 9.95
C ALA A 37 -18.86 -13.62 10.99
N ALA A 38 -19.54 -14.72 11.26
CA ALA A 38 -19.04 -15.76 12.14
C ALA A 38 -17.74 -16.38 11.63
N GLU A 39 -17.70 -16.82 10.38
CA GLU A 39 -16.52 -17.49 9.76
C GLU A 39 -15.33 -16.53 9.63
N SER A 40 -15.56 -15.24 9.51
CA SER A 40 -14.52 -14.22 9.48
C SER A 40 -14.16 -13.64 10.86
N SER A 41 -14.59 -14.26 11.95
CA SER A 41 -14.26 -13.83 13.33
C SER A 41 -14.03 -15.03 14.26
N THR A 42 -14.96 -15.32 15.15
CA THR A 42 -14.79 -16.30 16.22
C THR A 42 -15.62 -17.56 16.02
N GLY A 43 -16.52 -17.57 15.03
CA GLY A 43 -17.47 -18.64 14.82
C GLY A 43 -17.10 -19.56 13.67
N THR A 44 -18.06 -20.42 13.36
CA THR A 44 -18.07 -21.32 12.21
C THR A 44 -19.54 -21.73 11.97
N ASN A 45 -19.79 -22.59 10.98
CA ASN A 45 -21.14 -23.07 10.66
C ASN A 45 -21.70 -24.13 11.65
N VAL A 46 -20.99 -24.44 12.73
CA VAL A 46 -21.40 -25.37 13.78
C VAL A 46 -21.18 -24.77 15.16
N GLU A 47 -21.92 -25.25 16.15
CA GLU A 47 -21.68 -24.86 17.55
C GLU A 47 -20.30 -25.34 18.03
N VAL A 48 -19.55 -24.45 18.66
CA VAL A 48 -18.18 -24.70 19.13
C VAL A 48 -18.18 -24.80 20.66
N GLY A 49 -17.82 -25.97 21.19
CA GLY A 49 -17.84 -26.25 22.60
C GLY A 49 -16.81 -25.49 23.46
N THR A 50 -15.88 -24.77 22.82
CA THR A 50 -14.87 -23.91 23.49
C THR A 50 -15.28 -22.45 23.53
N THR A 51 -16.44 -22.08 23.01
CA THR A 51 -16.96 -20.68 23.04
C THR A 51 -17.33 -20.30 24.45
N ASP A 52 -16.77 -19.21 24.94
CA ASP A 52 -17.05 -18.60 26.23
C ASP A 52 -17.57 -17.15 26.08
N ASP A 53 -17.77 -16.45 27.19
CA ASP A 53 -18.30 -15.08 27.16
C ASP A 53 -17.32 -14.07 26.54
N PHE A 54 -16.01 -14.29 26.67
CA PHE A 54 -14.99 -13.47 26.00
C PHE A 54 -15.05 -13.65 24.49
N THR A 55 -15.09 -14.89 24.02
CA THR A 55 -15.19 -15.22 22.60
C THR A 55 -16.41 -14.55 21.96
N ARG A 56 -17.59 -14.62 22.63
CA ARG A 56 -18.81 -13.93 22.17
C ARG A 56 -18.69 -12.42 22.17
N GLY A 57 -17.89 -11.87 23.08
CA GLY A 57 -17.66 -10.42 23.20
C GLY A 57 -16.80 -9.83 22.08
N VAL A 58 -16.08 -10.66 21.32
CA VAL A 58 -15.24 -10.26 20.18
C VAL A 58 -15.75 -10.76 18.83
N ASP A 59 -16.99 -11.26 18.77
CA ASP A 59 -17.62 -11.65 17.50
C ASP A 59 -17.72 -10.44 16.56
N ALA A 60 -17.55 -10.67 15.26
CA ALA A 60 -17.88 -9.68 14.26
C ALA A 60 -19.40 -9.54 14.12
N LEU A 61 -19.88 -8.33 13.92
CA LEU A 61 -21.29 -7.97 13.92
C LEU A 61 -21.74 -7.49 12.55
N VAL A 62 -22.74 -8.14 11.96
CA VAL A 62 -23.45 -7.59 10.81
C VAL A 62 -24.36 -6.46 11.33
N TYR A 63 -24.08 -5.22 10.96
CA TYR A 63 -24.86 -4.08 11.43
C TYR A 63 -25.80 -3.48 10.37
N GLU A 64 -25.57 -3.79 9.09
CA GLU A 64 -26.44 -3.34 8.01
C GLU A 64 -26.43 -4.36 6.86
N ILE A 65 -27.60 -4.60 6.27
CA ILE A 65 -27.75 -5.36 5.02
C ILE A 65 -28.71 -4.63 4.08
N ASP A 66 -28.40 -4.66 2.79
CA ASP A 66 -29.26 -4.23 1.69
C ASP A 66 -29.23 -5.31 0.59
N PRO A 67 -30.10 -6.31 0.67
CA PRO A 67 -30.14 -7.40 -0.30
C PRO A 67 -30.44 -6.95 -1.73
N ALA A 68 -31.15 -5.82 -1.90
CA ALA A 68 -31.52 -5.31 -3.22
C ALA A 68 -30.29 -4.75 -3.98
N ASN A 69 -29.31 -4.23 -3.26
CA ASN A 69 -28.06 -3.71 -3.78
C ASN A 69 -26.86 -4.64 -3.49
N GLU A 70 -27.10 -5.84 -2.98
CA GLU A 70 -26.11 -6.83 -2.61
C GLU A 70 -25.09 -6.30 -1.56
N ILE A 71 -25.51 -5.39 -0.68
CA ILE A 71 -24.64 -4.77 0.32
C ILE A 71 -24.78 -5.47 1.67
N MET A 72 -23.63 -5.79 2.27
CA MET A 72 -23.50 -6.27 3.63
C MET A 72 -22.41 -5.45 4.34
N LYS A 73 -22.72 -4.96 5.55
CA LYS A 73 -21.74 -4.24 6.37
C LYS A 73 -21.47 -4.96 7.68
N ILE A 74 -20.19 -5.12 8.00
CA ILE A 74 -19.70 -5.84 9.17
C ILE A 74 -18.78 -4.96 9.99
N ALA A 75 -18.96 -4.97 11.31
CA ALA A 75 -18.09 -4.37 12.30
C ALA A 75 -17.21 -5.46 12.93
N TYR A 76 -15.90 -5.33 12.80
CA TYR A 76 -14.90 -6.23 13.39
C TYR A 76 -14.26 -5.55 14.61
N PRO A 77 -14.39 -6.11 15.81
CA PRO A 77 -13.64 -5.61 16.98
C PRO A 77 -12.14 -5.51 16.68
N VAL A 78 -11.52 -4.40 17.06
CA VAL A 78 -10.07 -4.17 16.80
C VAL A 78 -9.16 -5.21 17.48
N ASP A 79 -9.67 -5.89 18.49
CA ASP A 79 -8.97 -6.94 19.23
C ASP A 79 -8.83 -8.26 18.47
N LEU A 80 -9.58 -8.43 17.37
CA LEU A 80 -9.44 -9.58 16.47
C LEU A 80 -8.18 -9.53 15.60
N PHE A 81 -7.60 -8.34 15.42
CA PHE A 81 -6.48 -8.17 14.51
C PHE A 81 -5.15 -8.44 15.21
N ASP A 82 -4.35 -9.28 14.56
CA ASP A 82 -3.02 -9.64 15.02
C ASP A 82 -2.06 -8.43 15.07
N ARG A 83 -1.12 -8.48 15.97
CA ARG A 83 -0.11 -7.45 16.20
C ARG A 83 1.29 -8.01 16.05
N ASN A 84 2.21 -7.20 15.56
CA ASN A 84 3.61 -7.56 15.56
C ASN A 84 4.09 -7.88 16.97
N ILE A 85 4.76 -8.99 17.14
CA ILE A 85 5.33 -9.40 18.45
C ILE A 85 6.49 -8.49 18.90
N THR A 86 7.13 -7.78 17.95
CA THR A 86 8.31 -6.95 18.24
C THR A 86 7.97 -5.54 18.68
N ASP A 87 6.84 -4.97 18.23
CA ASP A 87 6.51 -3.57 18.44
C ASP A 87 5.01 -3.30 18.67
N GLY A 88 4.17 -4.33 18.65
CA GLY A 88 2.73 -4.23 18.86
C GLY A 88 1.96 -3.52 17.74
N LYS A 89 2.60 -3.23 16.61
CA LYS A 89 1.96 -2.55 15.51
C LYS A 89 1.03 -3.46 14.71
N ALA A 90 0.00 -2.87 14.13
CA ALA A 90 -0.94 -3.56 13.27
C ALA A 90 -0.33 -3.95 11.92
N MET A 91 -0.90 -4.99 11.30
CA MET A 91 -0.44 -5.53 10.02
C MET A 91 -1.57 -5.54 9.00
N VAL A 92 -1.29 -5.08 7.79
CA VAL A 92 -2.21 -5.20 6.64
C VAL A 92 -2.51 -6.67 6.34
N ALA A 93 -1.53 -7.56 6.51
CA ALA A 93 -1.72 -9.00 6.34
C ALA A 93 -2.81 -9.54 7.26
N SER A 94 -2.84 -9.15 8.55
CA SER A 94 -3.88 -9.56 9.48
C SER A 94 -5.26 -9.04 9.05
N PHE A 95 -5.34 -7.77 8.66
CA PHE A 95 -6.59 -7.19 8.15
C PHE A 95 -7.13 -7.97 6.95
N LEU A 96 -6.31 -8.21 5.93
CA LEU A 96 -6.73 -8.92 4.72
C LEU A 96 -7.06 -10.39 5.01
N THR A 97 -6.30 -11.06 5.86
CA THR A 97 -6.57 -12.44 6.23
C THR A 97 -7.92 -12.59 6.92
N LEU A 98 -8.27 -11.68 7.80
CA LEU A 98 -9.55 -11.73 8.50
C LEU A 98 -10.71 -11.36 7.58
N THR A 99 -10.61 -10.24 6.87
CA THR A 99 -11.75 -9.66 6.13
C THR A 99 -12.00 -10.28 4.77
N VAL A 100 -10.97 -10.83 4.10
CA VAL A 100 -11.08 -11.46 2.76
C VAL A 100 -10.52 -12.89 2.70
N GLY A 101 -10.11 -13.47 3.83
CA GLY A 101 -9.36 -14.72 3.88
C GLY A 101 -10.12 -15.94 3.36
N ASN A 102 -10.75 -16.71 4.24
CA ASN A 102 -11.37 -18.01 3.88
C ASN A 102 -12.79 -17.92 3.36
N ASN A 103 -13.35 -16.75 3.20
CA ASN A 103 -14.76 -16.51 2.92
C ASN A 103 -15.24 -17.09 1.56
N GLN A 104 -14.34 -17.24 0.61
CA GLN A 104 -14.65 -17.78 -0.73
C GLN A 104 -14.95 -19.29 -0.73
N GLY A 105 -14.58 -20.00 0.33
CA GLY A 105 -14.86 -21.43 0.49
C GLY A 105 -16.24 -21.76 1.04
N MET A 106 -17.04 -20.76 1.39
CA MET A 106 -18.35 -20.95 2.03
C MET A 106 -19.37 -21.56 1.07
N GLY A 107 -20.11 -22.55 1.56
CA GLY A 107 -21.04 -23.33 0.75
C GLY A 107 -22.30 -22.55 0.32
N ASP A 108 -22.68 -21.53 1.05
CA ASP A 108 -23.90 -20.72 0.91
C ASP A 108 -23.67 -19.38 0.19
N ILE A 109 -22.44 -18.97 -0.05
CA ILE A 109 -22.08 -17.70 -0.70
C ILE A 109 -21.56 -17.95 -2.11
N GLU A 110 -22.11 -17.22 -3.09
CA GLU A 110 -21.64 -17.21 -4.47
C GLU A 110 -20.39 -16.34 -4.61
N TYR A 111 -20.44 -15.13 -4.04
CA TYR A 111 -19.27 -14.25 -3.86
C TYR A 111 -19.48 -13.27 -2.71
N ALA A 112 -18.37 -12.85 -2.11
CA ALA A 112 -18.30 -11.69 -1.24
C ALA A 112 -16.99 -10.94 -1.56
N LYS A 113 -17.10 -9.65 -1.85
CA LYS A 113 -15.97 -8.79 -2.22
C LYS A 113 -15.94 -7.62 -1.28
N LEU A 114 -14.81 -7.42 -0.60
CA LEU A 114 -14.58 -6.22 0.18
C LEU A 114 -14.62 -5.02 -0.76
N HIS A 115 -15.56 -4.12 -0.50
CA HIS A 115 -15.82 -2.93 -1.32
C HIS A 115 -15.19 -1.69 -0.71
N ASP A 116 -15.37 -1.51 0.61
CA ASP A 116 -14.85 -0.38 1.35
C ASP A 116 -14.58 -0.74 2.81
N PHE A 117 -13.76 0.04 3.49
CA PHE A 117 -13.48 -0.14 4.90
C PHE A 117 -13.14 1.18 5.60
N TYR A 118 -13.40 1.21 6.90
CA TYR A 118 -13.03 2.30 7.79
C TYR A 118 -12.21 1.77 8.97
N PHE A 119 -11.07 2.41 9.21
CA PHE A 119 -10.26 2.17 10.40
C PHE A 119 -10.49 3.28 11.43
N PRO A 120 -10.87 2.96 12.69
CA PRO A 120 -10.92 3.97 13.72
C PRO A 120 -9.53 4.59 13.93
N PRO A 121 -9.43 5.90 14.25
CA PRO A 121 -8.16 6.61 14.35
C PRO A 121 -7.13 5.93 15.28
N GLU A 122 -7.58 5.37 16.39
CA GLU A 122 -6.69 4.68 17.34
C GLU A 122 -6.09 3.40 16.76
N PHE A 123 -6.84 2.67 15.93
CA PHE A 123 -6.32 1.51 15.21
C PHE A 123 -5.41 1.93 14.06
N LEU A 124 -5.77 2.98 13.31
CA LEU A 124 -4.96 3.49 12.21
C LEU A 124 -3.57 3.94 12.68
N ARG A 125 -3.44 4.51 13.88
CA ARG A 125 -2.16 4.91 14.50
C ARG A 125 -1.20 3.76 14.75
N LEU A 126 -1.69 2.53 14.72
CA LEU A 126 -0.85 1.34 14.91
C LEU A 126 -0.10 0.91 13.64
N PHE A 127 -0.42 1.51 12.50
CA PHE A 127 0.35 1.32 11.28
C PHE A 127 1.50 2.33 11.21
N ASP A 128 2.57 1.98 10.49
CA ASP A 128 3.74 2.86 10.40
C ASP A 128 3.45 4.18 9.67
N GLY A 129 2.63 4.16 8.64
CA GLY A 129 2.39 5.32 7.79
C GLY A 129 3.66 5.85 7.10
N PRO A 130 3.56 6.85 6.23
CA PRO A 130 4.70 7.48 5.60
C PRO A 130 5.45 8.41 6.58
N ASN A 131 6.80 8.41 6.55
CA ASN A 131 7.61 9.36 7.32
C ASN A 131 7.78 10.70 6.62
N ARG A 132 7.79 10.69 5.28
CA ARG A 132 7.91 11.88 4.44
C ARG A 132 6.55 12.24 3.87
N ASN A 133 6.28 13.51 3.77
CA ASN A 133 5.02 14.06 3.29
C ASN A 133 5.25 15.23 2.32
N ILE A 134 4.19 15.91 1.94
CA ILE A 134 4.26 17.02 0.98
C ILE A 134 5.12 18.19 1.48
N VAL A 135 5.18 18.44 2.77
CA VAL A 135 6.04 19.50 3.35
C VAL A 135 7.51 19.14 3.15
N ASP A 136 7.86 17.87 3.35
CA ASP A 136 9.22 17.37 3.11
C ASP A 136 9.60 17.48 1.63
N LEU A 137 8.67 17.21 0.72
CA LEU A 137 8.89 17.34 -0.72
C LEU A 137 9.27 18.78 -1.10
N TRP A 138 8.49 19.76 -0.63
CA TRP A 138 8.77 21.16 -0.90
C TRP A 138 10.09 21.64 -0.29
N ARG A 139 10.40 21.15 0.92
CA ARG A 139 11.70 21.43 1.56
C ARG A 139 12.88 20.90 0.76
N VAL A 140 12.79 19.65 0.26
CA VAL A 140 13.86 19.05 -0.56
C VAL A 140 14.03 19.81 -1.88
N LEU A 141 12.96 20.33 -2.47
CA LEU A 141 13.01 21.15 -3.67
C LEU A 141 13.51 22.58 -3.41
N ASP A 142 13.73 22.94 -2.16
CA ASP A 142 14.05 24.33 -1.74
C ASP A 142 13.02 25.34 -2.25
N ARG A 143 11.73 24.97 -2.16
CA ARG A 143 10.59 25.79 -2.58
C ARG A 143 9.61 25.96 -1.43
N PRO A 144 8.93 27.13 -1.32
CA PRO A 144 7.91 27.33 -0.30
C PRO A 144 6.69 26.41 -0.56
N LEU A 145 6.05 25.95 0.53
CA LEU A 145 4.84 25.12 0.45
C LEU A 145 3.68 25.87 -0.21
N VAL A 146 3.59 27.19 0.04
CA VAL A 146 2.63 28.09 -0.59
C VAL A 146 3.39 28.88 -1.65
N ASP A 147 2.84 28.97 -2.84
CA ASP A 147 3.43 29.66 -4.00
C ASP A 147 4.72 29.04 -4.56
N GLY A 148 5.07 27.80 -4.16
CA GLY A 148 6.25 27.06 -4.67
C GLY A 148 6.16 26.64 -6.14
N GLY A 149 5.03 26.91 -6.78
CA GLY A 149 4.79 26.59 -8.18
C GLY A 149 4.33 25.15 -8.39
N MET A 150 4.74 24.58 -9.51
CA MET A 150 4.37 23.23 -9.96
C MET A 150 5.61 22.33 -9.99
N VAL A 151 5.45 21.08 -9.60
CA VAL A 151 6.45 20.02 -9.81
C VAL A 151 6.15 19.34 -11.15
N VAL A 152 7.07 19.44 -12.09
CA VAL A 152 6.95 18.84 -13.42
C VAL A 152 7.76 17.55 -13.47
N GLY A 153 7.07 16.43 -13.68
CA GLY A 153 7.70 15.11 -13.70
C GLY A 153 7.47 14.33 -14.99
N THR A 154 8.33 13.34 -15.23
CA THR A 154 8.21 12.41 -16.37
C THR A 154 8.66 11.00 -16.02
N ILE A 155 8.36 10.09 -16.95
CA ILE A 155 8.91 8.75 -17.04
C ILE A 155 9.66 8.67 -18.37
N ILE A 156 10.96 8.35 -18.33
CA ILE A 156 11.78 8.25 -19.52
C ILE A 156 11.28 7.10 -20.42
N LYS A 157 11.16 7.40 -21.70
CA LYS A 157 10.74 6.43 -22.74
C LYS A 157 11.87 6.21 -23.75
N PRO A 158 11.95 5.02 -24.36
CA PRO A 158 11.04 3.86 -24.23
C PRO A 158 11.07 3.25 -22.83
N LYS A 159 9.93 2.64 -22.40
CA LYS A 159 9.75 1.99 -21.09
C LYS A 159 10.86 1.00 -20.75
N LEU A 160 11.27 0.19 -21.73
CA LEU A 160 12.37 -0.79 -21.65
C LEU A 160 13.24 -0.67 -22.89
N GLY A 161 14.49 -1.18 -22.82
CA GLY A 161 15.42 -1.24 -23.95
C GLY A 161 16.51 -0.18 -23.96
N LEU A 162 16.41 0.88 -23.12
CA LEU A 162 17.52 1.83 -23.00
C LEU A 162 18.67 1.21 -22.19
N ARG A 163 19.88 1.34 -22.74
CA ARG A 163 21.11 1.01 -22.01
C ARG A 163 21.45 2.10 -20.98
N PRO A 164 22.36 1.84 -20.02
CA PRO A 164 22.65 2.77 -18.92
C PRO A 164 22.94 4.20 -19.33
N ARG A 165 23.87 4.41 -20.29
CA ARG A 165 24.27 5.76 -20.71
C ARG A 165 23.14 6.52 -21.41
N PRO A 166 22.47 5.98 -22.47
CA PRO A 166 21.32 6.66 -23.07
C PRO A 166 20.20 6.97 -22.10
N PHE A 167 19.96 6.12 -21.10
CA PHE A 167 18.96 6.41 -20.07
C PHE A 167 19.36 7.59 -19.21
N ALA A 168 20.59 7.62 -18.72
CA ALA A 168 21.10 8.73 -17.90
C ALA A 168 21.18 10.06 -18.68
N ASP A 169 21.56 10.01 -19.96
CA ASP A 169 21.59 11.21 -20.83
C ASP A 169 20.18 11.78 -21.02
N ALA A 170 19.17 10.91 -21.23
CA ALA A 170 17.77 11.33 -21.32
C ALA A 170 17.26 11.92 -19.97
N CYS A 171 17.70 11.36 -18.85
CA CYS A 171 17.40 11.94 -17.53
C CYS A 171 18.01 13.35 -17.38
N PHE A 172 19.26 13.52 -17.76
CA PHE A 172 19.92 14.83 -17.73
C PHE A 172 19.16 15.86 -18.56
N GLU A 173 18.86 15.55 -19.82
CA GLU A 173 18.16 16.46 -20.71
C GLU A 173 16.78 16.88 -20.16
N PHE A 174 16.04 15.94 -19.60
CA PHE A 174 14.76 16.27 -18.98
C PHE A 174 14.93 17.19 -17.74
N TRP A 175 15.92 16.91 -16.89
CA TRP A 175 16.15 17.70 -15.68
C TRP A 175 16.64 19.12 -15.94
N LEU A 176 17.10 19.46 -17.14
CA LEU A 176 17.39 20.86 -17.49
C LEU A 176 16.14 21.75 -17.43
N GLY A 177 14.94 21.18 -17.59
CA GLY A 177 13.69 21.95 -17.52
C GLY A 177 12.62 21.36 -16.58
N GLY A 178 12.77 20.11 -16.18
CA GLY A 178 11.84 19.41 -15.28
C GLY A 178 12.42 19.19 -13.88
N ASP A 179 11.58 18.72 -12.96
CA ASP A 179 11.91 18.55 -11.56
C ASP A 179 12.09 17.08 -11.15
N PHE A 180 11.28 16.18 -11.72
CA PHE A 180 11.11 14.83 -11.19
C PHE A 180 11.12 13.76 -12.28
N ILE A 181 11.91 12.73 -12.11
CA ILE A 181 11.91 11.53 -12.96
C ILE A 181 11.54 10.31 -12.12
N LYS A 182 10.67 9.49 -12.65
CA LYS A 182 10.30 8.18 -12.10
C LYS A 182 10.80 7.07 -13.03
N ASN A 183 11.41 6.01 -12.48
CA ASN A 183 11.54 4.76 -13.21
C ASN A 183 10.16 4.25 -13.64
N ASP A 184 10.06 3.65 -14.82
CA ASP A 184 8.86 2.91 -15.17
C ASP A 184 8.79 1.60 -14.36
N GLU A 185 7.59 1.07 -14.11
CA GLU A 185 7.37 -0.06 -13.21
C GLU A 185 8.18 -1.32 -13.58
N PRO A 186 8.43 -1.67 -14.85
CA PRO A 186 9.23 -2.84 -15.16
C PRO A 186 10.75 -2.56 -15.20
N GLN A 187 11.16 -1.29 -15.02
CA GLN A 187 12.59 -0.96 -15.00
C GLN A 187 13.22 -1.35 -13.67
N GLY A 188 14.27 -2.14 -13.74
CA GLY A 188 15.02 -2.61 -12.57
C GLY A 188 16.43 -3.01 -12.98
N ASN A 189 16.80 -4.26 -12.76
CA ASN A 189 18.12 -4.81 -13.07
C ASN A 189 18.06 -5.68 -14.33
N GLN A 190 17.76 -5.10 -15.49
CA GLN A 190 17.75 -5.82 -16.76
C GLN A 190 19.17 -6.14 -17.22
N VAL A 191 19.31 -7.25 -17.96
CA VAL A 191 20.62 -7.72 -18.49
C VAL A 191 21.33 -6.66 -19.34
N TYR A 192 20.57 -5.90 -20.15
CA TYR A 192 21.09 -4.84 -21.02
C TYR A 192 21.27 -3.48 -20.30
N ALA A 193 20.73 -3.36 -19.10
CA ALA A 193 20.80 -2.19 -18.24
C ALA A 193 21.04 -2.61 -16.78
N PRO A 194 22.25 -3.11 -16.45
CA PRO A 194 22.56 -3.54 -15.11
C PRO A 194 22.38 -2.40 -14.11
N PHE A 195 21.73 -2.71 -12.98
CA PHE A 195 21.39 -1.74 -11.96
C PHE A 195 22.63 -0.99 -11.43
N LYS A 196 23.71 -1.75 -11.19
CA LYS A 196 24.98 -1.21 -10.69
C LYS A 196 25.71 -0.31 -11.67
N GLU A 197 25.39 -0.36 -12.96
CA GLU A 197 25.91 0.55 -13.97
C GLU A 197 24.98 1.75 -14.17
N THR A 198 23.68 1.51 -14.15
CA THR A 198 22.66 2.54 -14.44
C THR A 198 22.55 3.57 -13.33
N ILE A 199 22.44 3.14 -12.09
CA ILE A 199 22.19 4.05 -10.95
C ILE A 199 23.31 5.10 -10.76
N PRO A 200 24.61 4.77 -10.79
CA PRO A 200 25.65 5.77 -10.69
C PRO A 200 25.64 6.82 -11.82
N LEU A 201 25.28 6.39 -13.03
CA LEU A 201 25.16 7.30 -14.17
C LEU A 201 23.98 8.27 -14.04
N VAL A 202 22.85 7.79 -13.47
CA VAL A 202 21.69 8.63 -13.18
C VAL A 202 22.01 9.62 -12.06
N ALA A 203 22.71 9.19 -11.01
CA ALA A 203 23.16 10.06 -9.93
C ALA A 203 24.10 11.17 -10.43
N ASP A 204 25.03 10.84 -11.34
CA ASP A 204 25.88 11.84 -12.00
C ASP A 204 25.06 12.81 -12.87
N ALA A 205 24.12 12.30 -13.64
CA ALA A 205 23.23 13.11 -14.49
C ALA A 205 22.40 14.10 -13.63
N MET A 206 21.84 13.64 -12.51
CA MET A 206 21.10 14.51 -11.59
C MET A 206 21.98 15.62 -11.03
N ARG A 207 23.15 15.27 -10.55
CA ARG A 207 24.13 16.22 -9.98
C ARG A 207 24.55 17.28 -11.00
N ARG A 208 24.81 16.86 -12.24
CA ARG A 208 25.13 17.78 -13.33
C ARG A 208 23.97 18.75 -13.64
N ALA A 209 22.74 18.23 -13.72
CA ALA A 209 21.56 19.04 -13.96
C ALA A 209 21.30 20.03 -12.81
N GLN A 210 21.48 19.62 -11.55
CA GLN A 210 21.41 20.52 -10.40
C GLN A 210 22.44 21.63 -10.46
N ASN A 211 23.70 21.30 -10.82
CA ASN A 211 24.77 22.29 -10.97
C ASN A 211 24.49 23.29 -12.11
N GLU A 212 23.92 22.82 -13.23
CA GLU A 212 23.64 23.67 -14.39
C GLU A 212 22.42 24.57 -14.18
N THR A 213 21.36 24.05 -13.53
CA THR A 213 20.11 24.77 -13.33
C THR A 213 20.06 25.56 -12.03
N GLY A 214 20.90 25.24 -11.05
CA GLY A 214 20.79 25.75 -9.68
C GLY A 214 19.55 25.29 -8.94
N GLN A 215 18.87 24.22 -9.40
CA GLN A 215 17.62 23.73 -8.85
C GLN A 215 17.75 22.29 -8.40
N ALA A 216 17.15 21.95 -7.27
CA ALA A 216 17.04 20.58 -6.79
C ALA A 216 16.22 19.72 -7.78
N LYS A 217 16.63 18.48 -7.96
CA LYS A 217 15.98 17.49 -8.83
C LYS A 217 15.61 16.27 -7.99
N LEU A 218 14.58 15.53 -8.42
CA LEU A 218 14.06 14.37 -7.73
C LEU A 218 14.12 13.13 -8.63
N PHE A 219 14.38 11.97 -8.03
CA PHE A 219 14.36 10.69 -8.71
C PHE A 219 13.61 9.64 -7.90
N SER A 220 12.65 8.97 -8.52
CA SER A 220 11.96 7.81 -7.95
C SER A 220 12.53 6.53 -8.54
N ALA A 221 13.38 5.87 -7.77
CA ALA A 221 14.11 4.67 -8.17
C ALA A 221 13.36 3.40 -7.81
N ASN A 222 13.20 2.49 -8.76
CA ASN A 222 12.48 1.24 -8.57
C ASN A 222 13.32 0.22 -7.79
N ILE A 223 12.83 -0.16 -6.61
CA ILE A 223 13.43 -1.20 -5.77
C ILE A 223 12.55 -2.46 -5.65
N THR A 224 11.47 -2.56 -6.45
CA THR A 224 10.55 -3.70 -6.43
C THR A 224 11.28 -5.01 -6.61
N ALA A 225 11.05 -5.94 -5.69
CA ALA A 225 11.54 -7.31 -5.72
C ALA A 225 10.66 -8.21 -4.84
N ASP A 226 10.73 -9.52 -5.04
CA ASP A 226 10.00 -10.52 -4.23
C ASP A 226 10.70 -10.80 -2.90
N ASP A 227 12.01 -10.51 -2.83
CA ASP A 227 12.86 -10.79 -1.69
C ASP A 227 13.15 -9.50 -0.90
N PRO A 228 12.83 -9.45 0.41
CA PRO A 228 13.18 -8.33 1.27
C PRO A 228 14.67 -7.96 1.28
N PHE A 229 15.57 -8.95 1.18
CA PHE A 229 17.00 -8.69 1.13
C PHE A 229 17.42 -8.00 -0.16
N GLU A 230 16.81 -8.35 -1.29
CA GLU A 230 17.04 -7.66 -2.57
C GLU A 230 16.49 -6.23 -2.54
N ILE A 231 15.32 -6.00 -1.94
CA ILE A 231 14.77 -4.65 -1.74
C ILE A 231 15.74 -3.78 -0.95
N ILE A 232 16.28 -4.33 0.15
CA ILE A 232 17.25 -3.65 1.00
C ILE A 232 18.54 -3.35 0.22
N ALA A 233 19.09 -4.34 -0.47
CA ALA A 233 20.31 -4.20 -1.24
C ALA A 233 20.20 -3.14 -2.35
N ARG A 234 19.06 -3.09 -3.06
CA ARG A 234 18.77 -2.05 -4.06
C ARG A 234 18.69 -0.68 -3.42
N GLY A 235 17.93 -0.54 -2.33
CA GLY A 235 17.78 0.73 -1.63
C GLY A 235 19.10 1.27 -1.10
N GLU A 236 19.91 0.44 -0.44
CA GLU A 236 21.24 0.81 0.07
C GLU A 236 22.16 1.24 -1.06
N PHE A 237 22.21 0.49 -2.16
CA PHE A 237 23.03 0.83 -3.32
C PHE A 237 22.63 2.17 -3.95
N ILE A 238 21.32 2.46 -4.05
CA ILE A 238 20.84 3.75 -4.56
C ILE A 238 21.31 4.89 -3.64
N LEU A 239 21.05 4.78 -2.35
CA LEU A 239 21.42 5.84 -1.39
C LEU A 239 22.92 6.08 -1.38
N GLU A 240 23.74 5.03 -1.47
CA GLU A 240 25.19 5.13 -1.60
C GLU A 240 25.61 5.87 -2.88
N ALA A 241 25.03 5.53 -4.01
CA ALA A 241 25.35 6.13 -5.31
C ALA A 241 24.98 7.62 -5.40
N PHE A 242 23.86 8.01 -4.79
CA PHE A 242 23.43 9.41 -4.73
C PHE A 242 24.14 10.22 -3.64
N GLY A 243 24.59 9.57 -2.58
CA GLY A 243 25.41 10.20 -1.53
C GLY A 243 24.72 11.42 -0.89
N VAL A 244 25.26 12.60 -1.07
CA VAL A 244 24.71 13.86 -0.51
C VAL A 244 23.34 14.22 -1.06
N ASP A 245 22.97 13.70 -2.23
CA ASP A 245 21.67 13.90 -2.88
C ASP A 245 20.66 12.81 -2.51
N SER A 246 20.95 11.94 -1.53
CA SER A 246 20.09 10.83 -1.13
C SER A 246 18.69 11.28 -0.63
N ASP A 247 18.58 12.48 -0.06
CA ASP A 247 17.30 13.08 0.36
C ASP A 247 16.37 13.39 -0.81
N HIS A 248 16.89 13.45 -2.03
CA HIS A 248 16.14 13.69 -3.28
C HIS A 248 15.56 12.41 -3.88
N ILE A 249 15.71 11.29 -3.19
CA ILE A 249 15.29 9.97 -3.69
C ILE A 249 13.95 9.57 -3.09
N ALA A 250 13.09 9.03 -3.96
CA ALA A 250 11.95 8.21 -3.57
C ALA A 250 12.20 6.76 -3.99
N PHE A 251 11.76 5.80 -3.20
CA PHE A 251 11.73 4.39 -3.61
C PHE A 251 10.39 4.05 -4.22
N LEU A 252 10.40 3.67 -5.49
CA LEU A 252 9.24 3.13 -6.18
C LEU A 252 9.09 1.66 -5.83
N ILE A 253 7.88 1.29 -5.43
CA ILE A 253 7.51 -0.09 -5.12
C ILE A 253 6.17 -0.40 -5.77
N ASP A 254 6.11 -1.45 -6.56
CA ASP A 254 4.87 -2.02 -7.10
C ASP A 254 4.15 -2.78 -5.99
N GLY A 255 3.46 -2.05 -5.13
CA GLY A 255 3.01 -2.57 -3.84
C GLY A 255 1.97 -3.68 -3.92
N TYR A 256 1.17 -3.74 -5.01
CA TYR A 256 0.25 -4.85 -5.24
C TYR A 256 0.99 -6.11 -5.73
N VAL A 257 1.90 -5.94 -6.68
CA VAL A 257 2.63 -7.07 -7.30
C VAL A 257 3.63 -7.69 -6.34
N ALA A 258 4.42 -6.86 -5.66
CA ALA A 258 5.42 -7.32 -4.69
C ALA A 258 4.84 -7.58 -3.27
N GLY A 259 3.60 -7.16 -3.04
CA GLY A 259 2.90 -7.37 -1.77
C GLY A 259 3.25 -6.37 -0.67
N THR A 260 2.47 -6.43 0.41
CA THR A 260 2.61 -5.53 1.57
C THR A 260 3.95 -5.68 2.28
N THR A 261 4.57 -6.87 2.25
CA THR A 261 5.91 -7.12 2.79
C THR A 261 6.95 -6.22 2.16
N ALA A 262 6.91 -6.01 0.84
CA ALA A 262 7.85 -5.14 0.14
C ALA A 262 7.74 -3.69 0.61
N VAL A 263 6.51 -3.18 0.72
CA VAL A 263 6.24 -1.81 1.20
C VAL A 263 6.70 -1.64 2.65
N THR A 264 6.36 -2.60 3.51
CA THR A 264 6.74 -2.57 4.93
C THR A 264 8.25 -2.65 5.10
N THR A 265 8.92 -3.51 4.33
CA THR A 265 10.40 -3.64 4.35
C THR A 265 11.05 -2.32 4.00
N ALA A 266 10.66 -1.70 2.89
CA ALA A 266 11.21 -0.41 2.49
C ALA A 266 10.93 0.69 3.52
N ARG A 267 9.68 0.76 4.01
CA ARG A 267 9.27 1.75 5.00
C ARG A 267 10.08 1.67 6.31
N ARG A 268 10.36 0.45 6.77
CA ARG A 268 11.07 0.21 8.03
C ARG A 268 12.58 0.31 7.89
N ARG A 269 13.12 -0.16 6.77
CA ARG A 269 14.57 -0.13 6.52
C ARG A 269 15.06 1.27 6.15
N PHE A 270 14.23 2.07 5.48
CA PHE A 270 14.57 3.39 4.97
C PHE A 270 13.57 4.44 5.48
N PRO A 271 13.55 4.71 6.80
CA PRO A 271 12.54 5.56 7.41
C PRO A 271 12.58 7.02 6.92
N ASP A 272 13.74 7.48 6.44
CA ASP A 272 13.95 8.86 6.01
C ASP A 272 13.81 9.07 4.50
N THR A 273 13.39 8.04 3.76
CA THR A 273 13.24 8.09 2.30
C THR A 273 11.76 8.17 1.92
N PHE A 274 11.43 8.93 0.87
CA PHE A 274 10.10 8.92 0.29
C PHE A 274 9.78 7.54 -0.29
N ILE A 275 8.52 7.12 -0.15
CA ILE A 275 7.99 5.92 -0.81
C ILE A 275 7.00 6.34 -1.88
N HIS A 276 7.23 5.87 -3.09
CA HIS A 276 6.34 6.03 -4.23
C HIS A 276 5.64 4.69 -4.48
N TYR A 277 4.44 4.51 -3.90
CA TYR A 277 3.63 3.32 -4.16
C TYR A 277 3.12 3.35 -5.60
N HIS A 278 3.47 2.34 -6.39
CA HIS A 278 3.01 2.20 -7.75
C HIS A 278 1.87 1.19 -7.85
N ARG A 279 0.87 1.49 -8.67
CA ARG A 279 -0.38 0.71 -8.81
C ARG A 279 -0.31 -0.44 -9.82
N ALA A 280 0.87 -0.88 -10.25
CA ALA A 280 0.98 -2.02 -11.17
C ALA A 280 0.21 -3.23 -10.63
N GLY A 281 -0.55 -3.90 -11.50
CA GLY A 281 -1.38 -5.03 -11.15
C GLY A 281 -2.78 -4.70 -10.60
N HIS A 282 -3.05 -3.47 -10.16
CA HIS A 282 -4.37 -3.09 -9.63
C HIS A 282 -5.51 -3.35 -10.62
N GLY A 283 -5.29 -3.13 -11.92
CA GLY A 283 -6.29 -3.40 -12.95
C GLY A 283 -6.77 -4.85 -13.05
N ALA A 284 -6.08 -5.78 -12.40
CA ALA A 284 -6.53 -7.17 -12.30
C ALA A 284 -7.64 -7.38 -11.24
N VAL A 285 -7.80 -6.45 -10.29
CA VAL A 285 -8.69 -6.59 -9.14
C VAL A 285 -9.64 -5.42 -8.96
N THR A 286 -9.40 -4.28 -9.59
CA THR A 286 -10.27 -3.10 -9.56
C THR A 286 -11.10 -3.00 -10.82
N SER A 287 -12.36 -2.57 -10.68
CA SER A 287 -13.18 -2.17 -11.83
C SER A 287 -12.72 -0.82 -12.38
N PRO A 288 -12.92 -0.58 -13.68
CA PRO A 288 -12.65 0.72 -14.29
C PRO A 288 -13.47 1.84 -13.64
#